data_d8753dedb5eeb90539d783a0dd10a82d
#
_entry.id   d8753dedb5eeb90539d783a0dd10a82d
#
_cell.length_a   1.000
_cell.length_b   1.000
_cell.length_c   1.000
_cell.angle_alpha   90.00
_cell.angle_beta   90.00
_cell.angle_gamma   90.00
#
_symmetry.space_group_name_H-M   'P 1'
#
loop_
_entity.id
_entity.type
_entity.pdbx_description
1 polymer ?
#
loop_
_entity_poly.entity_id
_entity_poly.type
_entity_poly.pdbx_seq_one_letter_code
_entity_poly.pdbx_strand_id
1 'polypeptide(L)'
;MAKKKTPAEGAKKTDNPNVMGLHAEVLEQPITQTLEVNYMPYAMSVIVSRAIPEIDGFKPSHRKLLYTMYDMGLLTKARTKSANVVGATMKLNPHGDQAIYDTMVRLSRCY
;
A
#
# COMPACT_ATOMS: atom_id res chain seq x y z
N MET A 1 1.27 4.48 -27.39
CA MET A 1 2.44 5.36 -27.72
C MET A 1 2.45 6.52 -26.74
N ALA A 2 3.32 6.49 -25.75
CA ALA A 2 3.42 7.55 -24.72
C ALA A 2 4.26 8.70 -25.30
N LYS A 3 3.65 9.90 -25.40
CA LYS A 3 4.36 11.13 -25.77
C LYS A 3 5.37 11.50 -24.69
N LYS A 4 6.64 11.44 -25.04
CA LYS A 4 7.77 11.95 -24.26
C LYS A 4 7.60 13.47 -24.13
N LYS A 5 7.26 13.98 -22.92
CA LYS A 5 7.24 15.42 -22.65
C LYS A 5 8.68 15.94 -22.71
N THR A 6 8.92 16.90 -23.59
CA THR A 6 10.13 17.71 -23.65
C THR A 6 10.33 18.48 -22.35
N PRO A 7 11.57 18.62 -21.85
CA PRO A 7 11.85 19.42 -20.64
C PRO A 7 11.52 20.90 -20.89
N ALA A 8 10.90 21.54 -19.91
CA ALA A 8 10.59 22.97 -19.96
C ALA A 8 11.88 23.79 -20.04
N GLU A 9 11.96 24.63 -21.05
CA GLU A 9 13.00 25.62 -21.27
C GLU A 9 12.95 26.64 -20.13
N GLY A 10 14.02 26.72 -19.33
CA GLY A 10 14.14 27.73 -18.26
C GLY A 10 14.81 27.30 -16.96
N ALA A 11 15.41 26.12 -16.89
CA ALA A 11 16.13 25.73 -15.67
C ALA A 11 17.38 26.60 -15.47
N LYS A 12 17.34 27.51 -14.46
CA LYS A 12 18.54 28.21 -13.99
C LYS A 12 19.45 27.22 -13.28
N LYS A 13 20.70 27.07 -13.76
CA LYS A 13 21.73 26.32 -13.07
C LYS A 13 22.16 27.11 -11.84
N THR A 14 21.86 26.63 -10.66
CA THR A 14 22.37 27.14 -9.41
C THR A 14 23.41 26.17 -8.88
N ASP A 15 24.66 26.61 -8.77
CA ASP A 15 25.70 25.84 -8.11
C ASP A 15 25.44 25.85 -6.60
N ASN A 16 25.07 24.72 -6.05
CA ASN A 16 24.88 24.58 -4.60
C ASN A 16 26.23 24.30 -3.92
N PRO A 17 26.78 25.23 -3.10
CA PRO A 17 28.10 25.09 -2.48
C PRO A 17 28.20 23.95 -1.45
N ASN A 18 27.07 23.34 -1.05
CA ASN A 18 27.05 22.26 -0.07
C ASN A 18 27.25 20.86 -0.67
N VAL A 19 27.36 20.74 -1.99
CA VAL A 19 27.60 19.45 -2.66
C VAL A 19 29.05 19.36 -3.03
N MET A 20 29.90 18.90 -2.11
CA MET A 20 31.35 18.72 -2.36
C MET A 20 31.54 17.67 -3.49
N GLY A 21 32.10 18.10 -4.61
CA GLY A 21 32.69 17.25 -5.63
C GLY A 21 31.76 16.54 -6.61
N LEU A 22 30.46 16.77 -6.52
CA LEU A 22 29.48 16.28 -7.50
C LEU A 22 28.98 17.45 -8.34
N HIS A 23 29.30 17.46 -9.62
CA HIS A 23 28.64 18.35 -10.59
C HIS A 23 27.21 17.84 -10.82
N ALA A 24 26.31 18.12 -9.85
CA ALA A 24 24.91 17.82 -9.97
C ALA A 24 24.18 19.01 -10.58
N GLU A 25 23.43 18.78 -11.64
CA GLU A 25 22.53 19.77 -12.19
C GLU A 25 21.33 19.93 -11.24
N VAL A 26 21.20 21.13 -10.65
CA VAL A 26 20.06 21.46 -9.78
C VAL A 26 18.91 21.98 -10.66
N LEU A 27 17.84 21.20 -10.73
CA LEU A 27 16.62 21.58 -11.42
C LEU A 27 15.65 22.22 -10.44
N GLU A 28 15.27 23.46 -10.68
CA GLU A 28 14.20 24.11 -9.95
C GLU A 28 12.84 23.56 -10.43
N GLN A 29 12.11 22.94 -9.52
CA GLN A 29 10.79 22.40 -9.80
C GLN A 29 9.76 22.92 -8.79
N PRO A 30 8.57 23.39 -9.21
CA PRO A 30 7.52 23.78 -8.29
C PRO A 30 7.13 22.62 -7.37
N ILE A 31 6.96 22.91 -6.08
CA ILE A 31 6.58 21.89 -5.10
C ILE A 31 5.25 21.21 -5.44
N THR A 32 4.34 21.93 -6.04
CA THR A 32 3.05 21.39 -6.52
C THR A 32 3.24 20.29 -7.54
N GLN A 33 4.12 20.49 -8.52
CA GLN A 33 4.42 19.48 -9.53
C GLN A 33 5.12 18.27 -8.93
N THR A 34 6.02 18.47 -7.97
CA THR A 34 6.69 17.37 -7.25
C THR A 34 5.68 16.54 -6.45
N LEU A 35 4.74 17.19 -5.77
CA LEU A 35 3.67 16.52 -5.02
C LEU A 35 2.74 15.73 -5.95
N GLU A 36 2.30 16.31 -7.07
CA GLU A 36 1.45 15.61 -8.03
C GLU A 36 2.12 14.36 -8.59
N VAL A 37 3.38 14.46 -9.00
CA VAL A 37 4.09 13.33 -9.63
C VAL A 37 4.44 12.24 -8.61
N ASN A 38 4.88 12.62 -7.40
CA ASN A 38 5.42 11.67 -6.44
C ASN A 38 4.38 11.20 -5.40
N TYR A 39 3.44 12.06 -5.01
CA TYR A 39 2.45 11.73 -3.99
C TYR A 39 1.21 11.04 -4.56
N MET A 40 0.76 11.41 -5.76
CA MET A 40 -0.45 10.82 -6.36
C MET A 40 -0.36 9.29 -6.54
N PRO A 41 0.75 8.70 -7.01
CA PRO A 41 0.87 7.25 -7.08
C PRO A 41 0.73 6.57 -5.72
N TYR A 42 1.28 7.16 -4.65
CA TYR A 42 1.12 6.68 -3.29
C TYR A 42 -0.32 6.76 -2.82
N ALA A 43 -0.97 7.92 -2.99
CA ALA A 43 -2.37 8.11 -2.60
C ALA A 43 -3.29 7.13 -3.33
N MET A 44 -3.12 6.95 -4.63
CA MET A 44 -3.88 5.99 -5.43
C MET A 44 -3.65 4.54 -4.95
N SER A 45 -2.43 4.17 -4.64
CA SER A 45 -2.14 2.82 -4.13
C SER A 45 -2.83 2.55 -2.79
N VAL A 46 -2.84 3.53 -1.88
CA VAL A 46 -3.55 3.41 -0.59
C VAL A 46 -5.06 3.33 -0.78
N ILE A 47 -5.63 4.12 -1.68
CA ILE A 47 -7.06 4.08 -1.99
C ILE A 47 -7.46 2.70 -2.50
N VAL A 48 -6.78 2.18 -3.52
CA VAL A 48 -7.14 0.93 -4.20
C VAL A 48 -6.82 -0.29 -3.35
N SER A 49 -5.66 -0.33 -2.70
CA SER A 49 -5.16 -1.54 -2.03
C SER A 49 -5.46 -1.64 -0.54
N ARG A 50 -5.96 -0.57 0.08
CA ARG A 50 -6.10 -0.53 1.54
C ARG A 50 -7.37 0.12 2.06
N ALA A 51 -7.73 1.31 1.59
CA ALA A 51 -8.74 2.14 2.24
C ALA A 51 -10.17 1.84 1.80
N ILE A 52 -10.39 1.61 0.51
CA ILE A 52 -11.73 1.49 -0.06
C ILE A 52 -12.15 0.02 -0.13
N PRO A 53 -13.33 -0.33 0.41
CA PRO A 53 -13.92 -1.65 0.20
C PRO A 53 -14.41 -1.80 -1.24
N GLU A 54 -14.41 -3.04 -1.74
CA GLU A 54 -15.03 -3.37 -3.02
C GLU A 54 -16.56 -3.43 -2.89
N ILE A 55 -17.25 -3.77 -3.99
CA ILE A 55 -18.71 -3.84 -4.06
C ILE A 55 -19.36 -4.79 -3.04
N ASP A 56 -18.61 -5.79 -2.59
CA ASP A 56 -19.00 -6.75 -1.56
C ASP A 56 -18.79 -6.23 -0.11
N GLY A 57 -18.30 -5.01 0.05
CA GLY A 57 -18.03 -4.39 1.35
C GLY A 57 -16.72 -4.83 2.02
N PHE A 58 -15.96 -5.75 1.42
CA PHE A 58 -14.70 -6.21 1.98
C PHE A 58 -13.51 -5.39 1.51
N LYS A 59 -12.66 -5.00 2.45
CA LYS A 59 -11.33 -4.46 2.17
C LYS A 59 -10.36 -5.59 1.81
N PRO A 60 -9.25 -5.30 1.13
CA PRO A 60 -8.27 -6.33 0.77
C PRO A 60 -7.75 -7.16 1.94
N SER A 61 -7.61 -6.56 3.14
CA SER A 61 -7.21 -7.29 4.36
C SER A 61 -8.24 -8.33 4.80
N HIS A 62 -9.55 -7.98 4.75
CA HIS A 62 -10.63 -8.91 5.06
C HIS A 62 -10.64 -10.09 4.09
N ARG A 63 -10.44 -9.81 2.81
CA ARG A 63 -10.42 -10.83 1.76
C ARG A 63 -9.27 -11.81 1.93
N LYS A 64 -8.07 -11.31 2.26
CA LYS A 64 -6.91 -12.15 2.55
C LYS A 64 -7.14 -13.08 3.75
N LEU A 65 -7.77 -12.56 4.80
CA LEU A 65 -8.12 -13.36 5.97
C LEU A 65 -9.11 -14.47 5.62
N LEU A 66 -10.21 -14.13 4.94
CA LEU A 66 -11.24 -15.10 4.53
C LEU A 66 -10.66 -16.16 3.58
N TYR A 67 -9.81 -15.74 2.63
CA TYR A 67 -9.13 -16.66 1.73
C TYR A 67 -8.24 -17.64 2.50
N THR A 68 -7.46 -17.18 3.48
CA THR A 68 -6.63 -18.04 4.32
C THR A 68 -7.48 -19.05 5.09
N MET A 69 -8.61 -18.62 5.65
CA MET A 69 -9.53 -19.50 6.36
C MET A 69 -10.12 -20.58 5.42
N TYR A 70 -10.43 -20.20 4.19
CA TYR A 70 -10.91 -21.11 3.17
C TYR A 70 -9.82 -22.13 2.77
N ASP A 71 -8.60 -21.66 2.50
CA ASP A 71 -7.46 -22.50 2.13
C ASP A 71 -7.09 -23.52 3.23
N MET A 72 -7.20 -23.12 4.50
CA MET A 72 -7.05 -24.04 5.63
C MET A 72 -8.20 -25.05 5.77
N GLY A 73 -9.27 -24.90 4.99
CA GLY A 73 -10.44 -25.78 5.00
C GLY A 73 -11.30 -25.66 6.25
N LEU A 74 -11.30 -24.49 6.92
CA LEU A 74 -12.02 -24.29 8.19
C LEU A 74 -13.54 -24.32 8.06
N LEU A 75 -14.08 -24.36 6.83
CA LEU A 75 -15.52 -24.54 6.59
C LEU A 75 -15.99 -25.95 6.98
N THR A 76 -15.16 -26.96 6.82
CA THR A 76 -15.50 -28.37 7.02
C THR A 76 -14.69 -29.04 8.12
N LYS A 77 -13.54 -28.47 8.50
CA LYS A 77 -12.64 -29.00 9.51
C LYS A 77 -13.03 -28.56 10.91
N ALA A 78 -12.46 -29.26 11.91
CA ALA A 78 -12.60 -28.90 13.30
C ALA A 78 -12.06 -27.48 13.60
N ARG A 79 -12.54 -26.89 14.68
CA ARG A 79 -12.12 -25.56 15.14
C ARG A 79 -10.62 -25.49 15.38
N THR A 80 -10.00 -24.44 14.91
CA THR A 80 -8.57 -24.15 15.04
C THR A 80 -8.36 -22.93 15.93
N LYS A 81 -7.22 -22.87 16.63
CA LYS A 81 -6.82 -21.70 17.41
C LYS A 81 -6.68 -20.47 16.50
N SER A 82 -7.20 -19.31 16.92
CA SER A 82 -7.09 -18.05 16.18
C SER A 82 -5.65 -17.69 15.82
N ALA A 83 -4.69 -17.97 16.69
CA ALA A 83 -3.27 -17.74 16.44
C ALA A 83 -2.75 -18.47 15.18
N ASN A 84 -3.25 -19.67 14.89
CA ASN A 84 -2.86 -20.41 13.68
C ASN A 84 -3.39 -19.72 12.40
N VAL A 85 -4.61 -19.21 12.46
CA VAL A 85 -5.20 -18.45 11.34
C VAL A 85 -4.45 -17.15 11.11
N VAL A 86 -4.14 -16.42 12.18
CA VAL A 86 -3.35 -15.18 12.11
C VAL A 86 -1.96 -15.45 11.51
N GLY A 87 -1.26 -16.47 12.00
CA GLY A 87 0.07 -16.85 11.50
C GLY A 87 0.06 -17.25 10.01
N ALA A 88 -0.97 -17.98 9.58
CA ALA A 88 -1.14 -18.32 8.16
C ALA A 88 -1.45 -17.08 7.30
N THR A 89 -2.28 -16.15 7.80
CA THR A 89 -2.64 -14.93 7.10
C THR A 89 -1.44 -13.98 6.95
N MET A 90 -0.49 -13.99 7.90
CA MET A 90 0.73 -13.16 7.81
C MET A 90 1.59 -13.49 6.59
N LYS A 91 1.50 -14.69 6.03
CA LYS A 91 2.18 -15.05 4.78
C LYS A 91 1.66 -14.26 3.57
N LEU A 92 0.38 -13.88 3.58
CA LEU A 92 -0.27 -13.10 2.52
C LEU A 92 -0.31 -11.60 2.85
N ASN A 93 -0.24 -11.25 4.12
CA ASN A 93 -0.33 -9.88 4.60
C ASN A 93 0.77 -9.63 5.64
N PRO A 94 1.98 -9.21 5.20
CA PRO A 94 3.16 -9.07 6.06
C PRO A 94 3.09 -7.83 6.98
N HIS A 95 1.91 -7.47 7.44
CA HIS A 95 1.66 -6.48 8.48
C HIS A 95 1.54 -7.17 9.83
N GLY A 96 1.59 -6.40 10.93
CA GLY A 96 1.57 -6.96 12.28
C GLY A 96 0.37 -7.87 12.56
N ASP A 97 0.58 -8.89 13.38
CA ASP A 97 -0.40 -9.89 13.80
C ASP A 97 -1.62 -9.26 14.50
N GLN A 98 -1.42 -8.20 15.27
CA GLN A 98 -2.48 -7.49 15.99
C GLN A 98 -3.57 -6.98 15.04
N ALA A 99 -3.19 -6.37 13.91
CA ALA A 99 -4.15 -5.86 12.94
C ALA A 99 -5.01 -6.96 12.29
N ILE A 100 -4.41 -8.13 12.06
CA ILE A 100 -5.11 -9.31 11.53
C ILE A 100 -6.07 -9.85 12.59
N TYR A 101 -5.62 -9.96 13.83
CA TYR A 101 -6.44 -10.43 14.96
C TYR A 101 -7.65 -9.52 15.18
N ASP A 102 -7.45 -8.20 15.24
CA ASP A 102 -8.53 -7.21 15.40
C ASP A 102 -9.56 -7.29 14.26
N THR A 103 -9.06 -7.51 13.04
CA THR A 103 -9.93 -7.71 11.86
C THR A 103 -10.79 -8.96 12.04
N MET A 104 -10.21 -10.06 12.46
CA MET A 104 -10.91 -11.31 12.71
C MET A 104 -11.97 -11.16 13.81
N VAL A 105 -11.64 -10.48 14.91
CA VAL A 105 -12.58 -10.21 16.01
C VAL A 105 -13.75 -9.33 15.54
N ARG A 106 -13.47 -8.31 14.72
CA ARG A 106 -14.52 -7.46 14.17
C ARG A 106 -15.46 -8.24 13.25
N LEU A 107 -14.94 -9.05 12.36
CA LEU A 107 -15.75 -9.89 11.49
C LEU A 107 -16.62 -10.86 12.31
N SER A 108 -16.11 -11.44 13.39
CA SER A 108 -16.88 -12.35 14.23
C SER A 108 -18.01 -11.68 15.03
N ARG A 109 -17.93 -10.36 15.23
CA ARG A 109 -18.97 -9.60 15.96
C ARG A 109 -20.09 -9.10 15.06
N CYS A 110 -19.87 -9.06 13.76
CA CYS A 110 -20.85 -8.55 12.81
C CYS A 110 -21.86 -9.61 12.34
N TYR A 111 -21.71 -10.86 12.81
CA TYR A 111 -22.59 -11.98 12.44
C TYR A 111 -23.09 -12.72 13.68
#